data_7eaae46a9722fb3e365cdef17fe1f113
#
_entry.id   7eaae46a9722fb3e365cdef17fe1f113
#
_cell.length_a   1.000
_cell.length_b   1.000
_cell.length_c   1.000
_cell.angle_alpha   90.00
_cell.angle_beta   90.00
_cell.angle_gamma   90.00
#
_symmetry.space_group_name_H-M   'P 1'
#
loop_
_entity.id
_entity.type
_entity.pdbx_description
1 polymer ?
#
loop_
_entity_poly.entity_id
_entity_poly.type
_entity_poly.pdbx_seq_one_letter_code
_entity_poly.pdbx_strand_id
1 'polypeptide(L)'
;SDAKAICEYGLSQEVPLYNALTDIQSECLQLFRWMDSLLKKRTATKNKIHGEQVLGIPSVFVYRSLQRTLKHLDKELKGIDEKLLSLVRQDQEQQLTLLRSIPGIGLKTALFLIVVTAGFTKFENASQLCSYVGITPTIRESGSSVRGRSRISKVGNRKLRNLLFLCAFSAYKHNKGCRELFERITNKGKSKKLALIAVSNKLLRQAFAIAKSGIPYDETHVSFLPK
;
A
#
# COMPACT_ATOMS: atom_id res chain seq x y z
N SER A 1 5.13 -3.15 35.64
CA SER A 1 4.88 -2.18 34.57
C SER A 1 5.45 -2.73 33.27
N ASP A 2 4.93 -2.30 32.14
CA ASP A 2 5.34 -2.76 30.79
C ASP A 2 6.84 -2.59 30.58
N ALA A 3 7.46 -1.54 31.11
CA ALA A 3 8.89 -1.29 31.05
C ALA A 3 9.71 -2.43 31.70
N LYS A 4 9.27 -2.95 32.84
CA LYS A 4 9.92 -4.09 33.52
C LYS A 4 9.81 -5.36 32.68
N ALA A 5 8.63 -5.65 32.14
CA ALA A 5 8.41 -6.82 31.29
C ALA A 5 9.24 -6.74 29.98
N ILE A 6 9.37 -5.56 29.38
CA ILE A 6 10.23 -5.35 28.20
C ILE A 6 11.71 -5.55 28.54
N CYS A 7 12.16 -5.07 29.69
CA CYS A 7 13.53 -5.26 30.15
C CYS A 7 13.82 -6.75 30.41
N GLU A 8 12.94 -7.44 31.15
CA GLU A 8 13.08 -8.89 31.42
C GLU A 8 13.08 -9.70 30.13
N TYR A 9 12.23 -9.35 29.15
CA TYR A 9 12.22 -10.01 27.84
C TYR A 9 13.54 -9.79 27.08
N GLY A 10 14.06 -8.54 27.07
CA GLY A 10 15.33 -8.23 26.39
C GLY A 10 16.55 -8.88 27.02
N LEU A 11 16.49 -9.18 28.34
CA LEU A 11 17.57 -9.88 29.07
C LEU A 11 17.49 -11.41 28.90
N SER A 12 16.28 -11.96 28.70
CA SER A 12 16.05 -13.40 28.63
C SER A 12 16.02 -13.99 27.21
N GLN A 13 15.88 -13.17 26.19
CA GLN A 13 15.76 -13.57 24.79
C GLN A 13 16.82 -12.92 23.90
N GLU A 14 17.32 -13.65 22.91
CA GLU A 14 18.06 -13.05 21.81
C GLU A 14 17.12 -12.26 20.91
N VAL A 15 17.10 -10.94 21.08
CA VAL A 15 16.24 -10.05 20.29
C VAL A 15 17.03 -9.48 19.13
N PRO A 16 16.52 -9.54 17.90
CA PRO A 16 17.21 -8.92 16.78
C PRO A 16 17.32 -7.41 17.00
N LEU A 17 18.53 -6.88 16.77
CA LEU A 17 18.79 -5.45 16.92
C LEU A 17 17.93 -4.64 15.94
N TYR A 18 17.44 -3.50 16.43
CA TYR A 18 16.70 -2.55 15.60
C TYR A 18 17.63 -1.95 14.53
N ASN A 19 17.33 -2.21 13.27
CA ASN A 19 17.98 -1.55 12.15
C ASN A 19 17.39 -0.14 11.97
N ALA A 20 18.15 0.88 12.31
CA ALA A 20 17.75 2.26 12.11
C ALA A 20 17.49 2.54 10.63
N LEU A 21 16.49 3.40 10.37
CA LEU A 21 16.26 3.89 9.02
C LEU A 21 17.40 4.84 8.62
N THR A 22 17.73 4.85 7.33
CA THR A 22 18.60 5.89 6.79
C THR A 22 17.90 7.25 6.86
N ASP A 23 18.68 8.35 6.81
CA ASP A 23 18.10 9.70 6.79
C ASP A 23 17.12 9.88 5.65
N ILE A 24 17.45 9.38 4.45
CA ILE A 24 16.57 9.41 3.27
C ILE A 24 15.26 8.66 3.54
N GLN A 25 15.33 7.47 4.11
CA GLN A 25 14.13 6.69 4.45
C GLN A 25 13.28 7.38 5.50
N SER A 26 13.90 8.00 6.49
CA SER A 26 13.22 8.78 7.52
C SER A 26 12.51 10.00 6.94
N GLU A 27 13.20 10.77 6.08
CA GLU A 27 12.62 11.91 5.35
C GLU A 27 11.44 11.47 4.48
N CYS A 28 11.58 10.39 3.72
CA CYS A 28 10.50 9.85 2.91
C CYS A 28 9.26 9.47 3.74
N LEU A 29 9.44 8.86 4.91
CA LEU A 29 8.31 8.54 5.80
C LEU A 29 7.62 9.78 6.34
N GLN A 30 8.38 10.83 6.69
CA GLN A 30 7.83 12.12 7.13
C GLN A 30 7.02 12.77 6.01
N LEU A 31 7.55 12.81 4.77
CA LEU A 31 6.86 13.32 3.60
C LEU A 31 5.55 12.56 3.32
N PHE A 32 5.53 11.22 3.44
CA PHE A 32 4.30 10.46 3.29
C PHE A 32 3.27 10.75 4.37
N ARG A 33 3.68 10.94 5.62
CA ARG A 33 2.77 11.32 6.72
C ARG A 33 2.18 12.71 6.47
N TRP A 34 3.01 13.65 6.03
CA TRP A 34 2.57 15.00 5.69
C TRP A 34 1.61 15.01 4.51
N MET A 35 1.94 14.27 3.45
CA MET A 35 1.04 14.08 2.30
C MET A 35 -0.34 13.57 2.73
N ASP A 36 -0.43 12.61 3.66
CA ASP A 36 -1.71 12.11 4.16
C ASP A 36 -2.52 13.19 4.87
N SER A 37 -1.87 14.03 5.65
CA SER A 37 -2.51 15.17 6.31
C SER A 37 -3.07 16.16 5.28
N LEU A 38 -2.29 16.50 4.26
CA LEU A 38 -2.71 17.40 3.19
C LEU A 38 -3.85 16.82 2.34
N LEU A 39 -3.84 15.52 2.05
CA LEU A 39 -4.93 14.84 1.32
C LEU A 39 -6.25 14.88 2.10
N LYS A 40 -6.21 14.74 3.43
CA LYS A 40 -7.40 14.90 4.29
C LYS A 40 -7.92 16.32 4.25
N LYS A 41 -7.04 17.33 4.39
CA LYS A 41 -7.39 18.75 4.30
C LYS A 41 -7.98 19.08 2.93
N ARG A 42 -7.36 18.60 1.86
CA ARG A 42 -7.84 18.77 0.48
C ARG A 42 -9.25 18.23 0.28
N THR A 43 -9.52 17.02 0.79
CA THR A 43 -10.85 16.39 0.71
C THR A 43 -11.88 17.19 1.51
N ALA A 44 -11.54 17.62 2.72
CA ALA A 44 -12.40 18.46 3.53
C ALA A 44 -12.72 19.80 2.85
N THR A 45 -11.70 20.45 2.23
CA THR A 45 -11.90 21.70 1.48
C THR A 45 -12.81 21.50 0.26
N LYS A 46 -12.62 20.39 -0.49
CA LYS A 46 -13.51 20.05 -1.62
C LYS A 46 -14.95 19.84 -1.18
N ASN A 47 -15.16 19.13 -0.07
CA ASN A 47 -16.51 18.92 0.47
C ASN A 47 -17.16 20.24 0.92
N LYS A 48 -16.38 21.17 1.50
CA LYS A 48 -16.88 22.51 1.84
C LYS A 48 -17.27 23.29 0.59
N ILE A 49 -16.44 23.31 -0.46
CA ILE A 49 -16.76 23.95 -1.74
C ILE A 49 -18.06 23.39 -2.31
N HIS A 50 -18.23 22.07 -2.29
CA HIS A 50 -19.46 21.43 -2.75
C HIS A 50 -20.66 21.83 -1.89
N GLY A 51 -20.53 21.86 -0.57
CA GLY A 51 -21.58 22.32 0.35
C GLY A 51 -22.04 23.76 0.06
N GLU A 52 -21.09 24.69 -0.14
CA GLU A 52 -21.42 26.07 -0.53
C GLU A 52 -22.17 26.17 -1.85
N GLN A 53 -21.82 25.33 -2.83
CA GLN A 53 -22.52 25.27 -4.11
C GLN A 53 -23.97 24.75 -3.98
N VAL A 54 -24.19 23.77 -3.09
CA VAL A 54 -25.53 23.18 -2.86
C VAL A 54 -26.45 24.15 -2.13
N LEU A 55 -25.92 25.05 -1.29
CA LEU A 55 -26.68 26.06 -0.59
C LEU A 55 -27.33 27.12 -1.52
N GLY A 56 -26.93 27.17 -2.80
CA GLY A 56 -27.55 28.00 -3.84
C GLY A 56 -27.14 29.48 -3.87
N ILE A 57 -26.66 30.04 -2.76
CA ILE A 57 -26.19 31.43 -2.68
C ILE A 57 -24.87 31.44 -1.88
N PRO A 58 -23.75 30.97 -2.47
CA PRO A 58 -22.48 30.98 -1.78
C PRO A 58 -21.95 32.40 -1.64
N SER A 59 -21.39 32.75 -0.46
CA SER A 59 -20.60 33.96 -0.30
C SER A 59 -19.40 33.92 -1.25
N VAL A 60 -19.32 34.89 -2.16
CA VAL A 60 -18.23 35.00 -3.14
C VAL A 60 -16.86 35.03 -2.47
N PHE A 61 -16.76 35.70 -1.32
CA PHE A 61 -15.52 35.78 -0.54
C PHE A 61 -15.11 34.39 0.00
N VAL A 62 -16.04 33.68 0.65
CA VAL A 62 -15.79 32.34 1.21
C VAL A 62 -15.42 31.36 0.09
N TYR A 63 -16.17 31.36 -1.00
CA TYR A 63 -15.92 30.48 -2.13
C TYR A 63 -14.54 30.69 -2.76
N ARG A 64 -14.15 31.96 -3.01
CA ARG A 64 -12.82 32.31 -3.53
C ARG A 64 -11.71 31.95 -2.55
N SER A 65 -11.93 32.10 -1.24
CA SER A 65 -10.97 31.70 -0.21
C SER A 65 -10.74 30.18 -0.20
N LEU A 66 -11.81 29.39 -0.25
CA LEU A 66 -11.74 27.93 -0.34
C LEU A 66 -11.03 27.46 -1.61
N GLN A 67 -11.27 28.10 -2.76
CA GLN A 67 -10.58 27.78 -4.01
C GLN A 67 -9.07 28.07 -3.92
N ARG A 68 -8.67 29.21 -3.30
CA ARG A 68 -7.25 29.52 -3.09
C ARG A 68 -6.58 28.48 -2.19
N THR A 69 -7.26 28.10 -1.11
CA THR A 69 -6.80 27.03 -0.20
C THR A 69 -6.62 25.72 -0.95
N LEU A 70 -7.57 25.34 -1.81
CA LEU A 70 -7.48 24.11 -2.59
C LEU A 70 -6.30 24.12 -3.56
N LYS A 71 -6.07 25.25 -4.27
CA LYS A 71 -4.92 25.42 -5.16
C LYS A 71 -3.59 25.33 -4.41
N HIS A 72 -3.52 25.93 -3.21
CA HIS A 72 -2.32 25.82 -2.37
C HIS A 72 -2.04 24.38 -1.96
N LEU A 73 -3.06 23.65 -1.48
CA LEU A 73 -2.94 22.24 -1.11
C LEU A 73 -2.50 21.37 -2.29
N ASP A 74 -3.02 21.62 -3.51
CA ASP A 74 -2.63 20.90 -4.72
C ASP A 74 -1.15 21.17 -5.08
N LYS A 75 -0.67 22.41 -4.92
CA LYS A 75 0.74 22.77 -5.14
C LYS A 75 1.67 22.07 -4.14
N GLU A 76 1.32 22.09 -2.85
CA GLU A 76 2.09 21.40 -1.80
C GLU A 76 2.17 19.88 -2.07
N LEU A 77 1.03 19.25 -2.43
CA LEU A 77 0.99 17.83 -2.76
C LEU A 77 1.90 17.48 -3.95
N LYS A 78 1.91 18.34 -4.97
CA LYS A 78 2.80 18.17 -6.14
C LYS A 78 4.27 18.27 -5.75
N GLY A 79 4.65 19.27 -4.95
CA GLY A 79 6.02 19.42 -4.45
C GLY A 79 6.49 18.22 -3.63
N ILE A 80 5.61 17.65 -2.79
CA ILE A 80 5.92 16.42 -2.04
C ILE A 80 6.11 15.23 -2.97
N ASP A 81 5.25 15.04 -3.98
CA ASP A 81 5.37 13.94 -4.94
C ASP A 81 6.71 14.03 -5.72
N GLU A 82 7.13 15.25 -6.13
CA GLU A 82 8.41 15.50 -6.81
C GLU A 82 9.61 15.22 -5.87
N LYS A 83 9.56 15.70 -4.63
CA LYS A 83 10.62 15.47 -3.64
C LYS A 83 10.76 13.98 -3.29
N LEU A 84 9.65 13.28 -3.07
CA LEU A 84 9.66 11.82 -2.84
C LEU A 84 10.29 11.07 -4.01
N LEU A 85 9.93 11.45 -5.24
CA LEU A 85 10.49 10.82 -6.43
C LEU A 85 12.00 11.05 -6.52
N SER A 86 12.49 12.26 -6.24
CA SER A 86 13.92 12.57 -6.27
C SER A 86 14.71 11.78 -5.21
N LEU A 87 14.19 11.69 -3.98
CA LEU A 87 14.84 10.94 -2.90
C LEU A 87 14.90 9.44 -3.19
N VAL A 88 13.81 8.84 -3.68
CA VAL A 88 13.78 7.42 -4.02
C VAL A 88 14.68 7.11 -5.22
N ARG A 89 14.76 8.00 -6.21
CA ARG A 89 15.70 7.83 -7.32
C ARG A 89 17.15 7.88 -6.88
N GLN A 90 17.48 8.75 -5.93
CA GLN A 90 18.83 8.85 -5.39
C GLN A 90 19.28 7.57 -4.67
N ASP A 91 18.38 6.92 -3.94
CA ASP A 91 18.69 5.79 -3.07
C ASP A 91 18.34 4.42 -3.69
N GLN A 92 17.21 4.33 -4.44
CA GLN A 92 16.62 3.05 -4.87
C GLN A 92 16.00 3.09 -6.27
N GLU A 93 16.66 3.73 -7.23
CA GLU A 93 16.13 3.86 -8.61
C GLU A 93 15.91 2.50 -9.29
N GLN A 94 16.82 1.56 -9.09
CA GLN A 94 16.70 0.22 -9.63
C GLN A 94 15.43 -0.47 -9.12
N GLN A 95 15.16 -0.41 -7.82
CA GLN A 95 13.94 -0.99 -7.25
C GLN A 95 12.67 -0.30 -7.76
N LEU A 96 12.73 1.03 -7.94
CA LEU A 96 11.61 1.78 -8.51
C LEU A 96 11.28 1.29 -9.93
N THR A 97 12.29 1.11 -10.76
CA THR A 97 12.17 0.60 -12.12
C THR A 97 11.61 -0.82 -12.14
N LEU A 98 12.12 -1.70 -11.31
CA LEU A 98 11.66 -3.07 -11.14
C LEU A 98 10.18 -3.15 -10.74
N LEU A 99 9.76 -2.37 -9.75
CA LEU A 99 8.36 -2.37 -9.32
C LEU A 99 7.41 -1.79 -10.37
N ARG A 100 7.88 -0.81 -11.15
CA ARG A 100 7.08 -0.23 -12.24
C ARG A 100 6.96 -1.15 -13.45
N SER A 101 7.82 -2.15 -13.61
CA SER A 101 7.66 -3.16 -14.65
C SER A 101 6.41 -4.04 -14.45
N ILE A 102 5.86 -4.09 -13.23
CA ILE A 102 4.68 -4.90 -12.90
C ILE A 102 3.42 -4.20 -13.40
N PRO A 103 2.67 -4.78 -14.37
CA PRO A 103 1.42 -4.18 -14.83
C PRO A 103 0.40 -4.06 -13.69
N GLY A 104 -0.04 -2.83 -13.44
CA GLY A 104 -0.96 -2.49 -12.36
C GLY A 104 -0.29 -1.76 -11.19
N ILE A 105 1.02 -1.76 -11.05
CA ILE A 105 1.72 -0.98 -10.03
C ILE A 105 2.12 0.39 -10.60
N GLY A 106 1.42 1.44 -10.18
CA GLY A 106 1.74 2.82 -10.55
C GLY A 106 2.87 3.41 -9.68
N LEU A 107 3.43 4.54 -10.14
CA LEU A 107 4.52 5.26 -9.49
C LEU A 107 4.27 5.47 -7.98
N LYS A 108 3.11 5.97 -7.61
CA LYS A 108 2.78 6.26 -6.20
C LYS A 108 2.79 5.03 -5.30
N THR A 109 2.31 3.90 -5.82
CA THR A 109 2.32 2.63 -5.07
C THR A 109 3.72 2.06 -4.98
N ALA A 110 4.52 2.15 -6.06
CA ALA A 110 5.92 1.73 -6.06
C ALA A 110 6.74 2.53 -5.03
N LEU A 111 6.65 3.86 -5.04
CA LEU A 111 7.30 4.73 -4.06
C LEU A 111 6.89 4.37 -2.63
N PHE A 112 5.58 4.18 -2.40
CA PHE A 112 5.09 3.86 -1.06
C PHE A 112 5.54 2.47 -0.59
N LEU A 113 5.60 1.47 -1.48
CA LEU A 113 6.15 0.16 -1.18
C LEU A 113 7.62 0.26 -0.76
N ILE A 114 8.46 0.92 -1.56
CA ILE A 114 9.88 1.09 -1.29
C ILE A 114 10.10 1.71 0.10
N VAL A 115 9.43 2.83 0.37
CA VAL A 115 9.63 3.57 1.62
C VAL A 115 9.15 2.79 2.85
N VAL A 116 7.96 2.19 2.78
CA VAL A 116 7.36 1.50 3.93
C VAL A 116 8.10 0.19 4.26
N THR A 117 8.65 -0.47 3.24
CA THR A 117 9.41 -1.72 3.40
C THR A 117 10.91 -1.51 3.56
N ALA A 118 11.39 -0.26 3.52
CA ALA A 118 12.82 0.07 3.45
C ALA A 118 13.52 -0.72 2.31
N GLY A 119 12.99 -0.62 1.09
CA GLY A 119 13.51 -1.40 -0.03
C GLY A 119 13.36 -2.91 0.12
N PHE A 120 12.29 -3.35 0.78
CA PHE A 120 12.00 -4.77 1.09
C PHE A 120 13.00 -5.45 2.03
N THR A 121 13.87 -4.70 2.71
CA THR A 121 14.83 -5.27 3.66
C THR A 121 14.18 -5.72 4.97
N LYS A 122 13.06 -5.10 5.37
CA LYS A 122 12.34 -5.39 6.62
C LYS A 122 11.65 -6.76 6.65
N PHE A 123 11.55 -7.44 5.53
CA PHE A 123 10.79 -8.68 5.41
C PHE A 123 11.65 -9.78 4.78
N GLU A 124 11.64 -10.94 5.39
CA GLU A 124 12.35 -12.13 4.88
C GLU A 124 11.56 -12.80 3.77
N ASN A 125 10.22 -12.79 3.88
CA ASN A 125 9.34 -13.46 2.93
C ASN A 125 8.06 -12.66 2.64
N ALA A 126 7.43 -13.00 1.52
CA ALA A 126 6.21 -12.34 1.08
C ALA A 126 5.03 -12.52 2.05
N SER A 127 5.02 -13.58 2.87
CA SER A 127 3.93 -13.83 3.83
C SER A 127 3.98 -12.86 4.98
N GLN A 128 5.18 -12.54 5.51
CA GLN A 128 5.36 -11.49 6.51
C GLN A 128 4.89 -10.14 5.98
N LEU A 129 5.23 -9.78 4.74
CA LEU A 129 4.77 -8.54 4.12
C LEU A 129 3.25 -8.52 3.95
N CYS A 130 2.61 -9.63 3.52
CA CYS A 130 1.16 -9.73 3.41
C CYS A 130 0.46 -9.56 4.77
N SER A 131 1.04 -10.11 5.83
CA SER A 131 0.56 -9.96 7.22
C SER A 131 0.70 -8.52 7.69
N TYR A 132 1.84 -7.86 7.44
CA TYR A 132 2.05 -6.45 7.73
C TYR A 132 1.04 -5.53 7.04
N VAL A 133 0.68 -5.84 5.80
CA VAL A 133 -0.37 -5.10 5.06
C VAL A 133 -1.78 -5.45 5.55
N GLY A 134 -1.95 -6.62 6.17
CA GLY A 134 -3.24 -7.11 6.65
C GLY A 134 -4.18 -7.59 5.55
N ILE A 135 -3.62 -8.14 4.46
CA ILE A 135 -4.38 -8.76 3.36
C ILE A 135 -4.35 -10.28 3.42
N THR A 136 -3.74 -10.85 4.45
CA THR A 136 -3.74 -12.29 4.72
C THR A 136 -5.13 -12.73 5.17
N PRO A 137 -5.68 -13.84 4.63
CA PRO A 137 -6.93 -14.41 5.11
C PRO A 137 -6.80 -14.84 6.58
N THR A 138 -7.79 -14.52 7.39
CA THR A 138 -7.93 -15.04 8.74
C THR A 138 -8.91 -16.20 8.71
N ILE A 139 -8.48 -17.36 9.18
CA ILE A 139 -9.33 -18.53 9.38
C ILE A 139 -9.93 -18.41 10.77
N ARG A 140 -11.26 -18.52 10.86
CA ARG A 140 -12.00 -18.56 12.12
C ARG A 140 -12.72 -19.91 12.19
N GLU A 141 -12.01 -20.90 12.68
CA GLU A 141 -12.52 -22.24 12.89
C GLU A 141 -12.21 -22.64 14.34
N SER A 142 -13.19 -23.20 15.02
CA SER A 142 -13.02 -23.76 16.36
C SER A 142 -13.80 -25.06 16.43
N GLY A 143 -13.08 -26.17 16.61
CA GLY A 143 -13.65 -27.50 16.59
C GLY A 143 -14.37 -27.84 15.28
N SER A 144 -15.33 -28.74 15.36
CA SER A 144 -16.11 -29.22 14.20
C SER A 144 -17.31 -28.31 13.86
N SER A 145 -17.77 -27.48 14.79
CA SER A 145 -19.06 -26.77 14.70
C SER A 145 -18.93 -25.30 14.28
N VAL A 146 -17.80 -24.64 14.55
CA VAL A 146 -17.64 -23.21 14.23
C VAL A 146 -16.83 -23.03 12.95
N ARG A 147 -17.50 -22.70 11.85
CA ARG A 147 -16.89 -22.34 10.56
C ARG A 147 -17.27 -20.92 10.19
N GLY A 148 -16.41 -19.96 10.54
CA GLY A 148 -16.60 -18.56 10.17
C GLY A 148 -16.20 -18.27 8.71
N ARG A 149 -16.83 -17.27 8.07
CA ARG A 149 -16.40 -16.82 6.75
C ARG A 149 -15.01 -16.21 6.83
N SER A 150 -14.07 -16.72 6.03
CA SER A 150 -12.72 -16.16 5.91
C SER A 150 -12.77 -14.72 5.44
N ARG A 151 -12.06 -13.85 6.15
CA ARG A 151 -11.90 -12.42 5.82
C ARG A 151 -10.42 -12.06 5.93
N ILE A 152 -10.02 -10.95 5.30
CA ILE A 152 -8.68 -10.41 5.53
C ILE A 152 -8.57 -9.85 6.95
N SER A 153 -7.39 -9.96 7.56
CA SER A 153 -7.17 -9.53 8.95
C SER A 153 -7.49 -8.06 9.19
N LYS A 154 -7.24 -7.21 8.21
CA LYS A 154 -7.31 -5.73 8.27
C LYS A 154 -6.40 -5.09 9.34
N VAL A 155 -5.69 -5.89 10.12
CA VAL A 155 -4.66 -5.45 11.05
C VAL A 155 -3.42 -5.12 10.23
N GLY A 156 -2.88 -3.90 10.36
CA GLY A 156 -1.67 -3.49 9.65
C GLY A 156 -1.86 -2.25 8.76
N ASN A 157 -1.04 -2.08 7.74
CA ASN A 157 -0.94 -0.85 6.95
C ASN A 157 -2.17 -0.63 6.04
N ARG A 158 -3.16 0.11 6.56
CA ARG A 158 -4.40 0.44 5.83
C ARG A 158 -4.15 1.18 4.52
N LYS A 159 -3.17 2.10 4.49
CA LYS A 159 -2.88 2.90 3.30
C LYS A 159 -2.35 2.04 2.16
N LEU A 160 -1.38 1.17 2.46
CA LEU A 160 -0.82 0.25 1.47
C LEU A 160 -1.90 -0.72 0.95
N ARG A 161 -2.76 -1.22 1.84
CA ARG A 161 -3.89 -2.06 1.46
C ARG A 161 -4.84 -1.37 0.49
N ASN A 162 -5.16 -0.09 0.71
CA ASN A 162 -6.01 0.69 -0.18
C ASN A 162 -5.33 0.93 -1.54
N LEU A 163 -4.03 1.27 -1.56
CA LEU A 163 -3.28 1.47 -2.80
C LEU A 163 -3.23 0.19 -3.64
N LEU A 164 -2.94 -0.95 -3.01
CA LEU A 164 -2.93 -2.25 -3.68
C LEU A 164 -4.31 -2.64 -4.23
N PHE A 165 -5.37 -2.32 -3.50
CA PHE A 165 -6.74 -2.56 -3.98
C PHE A 165 -7.06 -1.71 -5.22
N LEU A 166 -6.62 -0.45 -5.28
CA LEU A 166 -6.74 0.39 -6.47
C LEU A 166 -5.88 -0.15 -7.63
N CYS A 167 -4.67 -0.60 -7.35
CA CYS A 167 -3.81 -1.25 -8.35
C CYS A 167 -4.44 -2.52 -8.93
N ALA A 168 -5.21 -3.27 -8.14
CA ALA A 168 -5.87 -4.49 -8.59
C ALA A 168 -6.86 -4.25 -9.74
N PHE A 169 -7.50 -3.07 -9.83
CA PHE A 169 -8.38 -2.70 -10.95
C PHE A 169 -7.64 -2.55 -12.29
N SER A 170 -6.37 -2.15 -12.26
CA SER A 170 -5.53 -2.13 -13.46
C SER A 170 -4.92 -3.50 -13.72
N ALA A 171 -4.46 -4.17 -12.66
CA ALA A 171 -3.75 -5.43 -12.77
C ALA A 171 -4.62 -6.57 -13.33
N TYR A 172 -5.89 -6.69 -12.93
CA TYR A 172 -6.73 -7.76 -13.49
C TYR A 172 -7.00 -7.59 -14.99
N LYS A 173 -6.76 -6.40 -15.56
CA LYS A 173 -6.87 -6.13 -16.99
C LYS A 173 -5.56 -6.36 -17.75
N HIS A 174 -4.43 -5.97 -17.16
CA HIS A 174 -3.16 -5.83 -17.86
C HIS A 174 -2.07 -6.80 -17.38
N ASN A 175 -2.27 -7.53 -16.28
CA ASN A 175 -1.34 -8.52 -15.76
C ASN A 175 -1.96 -9.91 -15.92
N LYS A 176 -1.39 -10.74 -16.79
CA LYS A 176 -1.93 -12.08 -17.15
C LYS A 176 -2.24 -12.93 -15.91
N GLY A 177 -1.26 -13.10 -15.03
CA GLY A 177 -1.45 -13.93 -13.84
C GLY A 177 -2.50 -13.37 -12.85
N CYS A 178 -2.70 -12.04 -12.82
CA CYS A 178 -3.75 -11.40 -12.03
C CYS A 178 -5.13 -11.59 -12.69
N ARG A 179 -5.22 -11.52 -14.01
CA ARG A 179 -6.43 -11.78 -14.80
C ARG A 179 -6.92 -13.19 -14.57
N GLU A 180 -6.05 -14.17 -14.79
CA GLU A 180 -6.38 -15.60 -14.58
C GLU A 180 -6.88 -15.87 -13.16
N LEU A 181 -6.26 -15.26 -12.16
CA LEU A 181 -6.71 -15.37 -10.76
C LEU A 181 -8.10 -14.76 -10.56
N PHE A 182 -8.33 -13.57 -11.11
CA PHE A 182 -9.61 -12.88 -11.01
C PHE A 182 -10.73 -13.71 -11.65
N GLU A 183 -10.54 -14.18 -12.88
CA GLU A 183 -11.49 -14.98 -13.62
C GLU A 183 -11.78 -16.31 -12.91
N ARG A 184 -10.74 -17.00 -12.46
CA ARG A 184 -10.89 -18.26 -11.69
C ARG A 184 -11.76 -18.10 -10.45
N ILE A 185 -11.64 -16.97 -9.74
CA ILE A 185 -12.42 -16.71 -8.52
C ILE A 185 -13.86 -16.32 -8.86
N THR A 186 -14.06 -15.48 -9.89
CA THR A 186 -15.40 -15.05 -10.32
C THR A 186 -16.20 -16.18 -10.96
N ASN A 187 -15.54 -17.05 -11.75
CA ASN A 187 -16.17 -18.23 -12.36
C ASN A 187 -16.64 -19.27 -11.31
N LYS A 188 -16.03 -19.24 -10.11
CA LYS A 188 -16.51 -20.03 -8.95
C LYS A 188 -17.67 -19.35 -8.19
N GLY A 189 -18.32 -18.35 -8.78
CA GLY A 189 -19.45 -17.62 -8.17
C GLY A 189 -19.09 -16.71 -6.99
N LYS A 190 -17.80 -16.42 -6.78
CA LYS A 190 -17.38 -15.50 -5.70
C LYS A 190 -17.49 -14.04 -6.13
N SER A 191 -17.67 -13.13 -5.17
CA SER A 191 -17.82 -11.71 -5.47
C SER A 191 -16.57 -11.10 -6.12
N LYS A 192 -16.77 -10.18 -7.07
CA LYS A 192 -15.68 -9.40 -7.71
C LYS A 192 -14.78 -8.70 -6.70
N LYS A 193 -15.35 -8.21 -5.57
CA LYS A 193 -14.57 -7.59 -4.48
C LYS A 193 -13.59 -8.56 -3.85
N LEU A 194 -14.00 -9.81 -3.61
CA LEU A 194 -13.12 -10.86 -3.10
C LEU A 194 -12.01 -11.16 -4.09
N ALA A 195 -12.34 -11.28 -5.39
CA ALA A 195 -11.36 -11.48 -6.44
C ALA A 195 -10.31 -10.37 -6.52
N LEU A 196 -10.73 -9.09 -6.42
CA LEU A 196 -9.81 -7.94 -6.38
C LEU A 196 -8.90 -7.94 -5.13
N ILE A 197 -9.38 -8.39 -3.98
CA ILE A 197 -8.54 -8.55 -2.78
C ILE A 197 -7.50 -9.65 -3.00
N ALA A 198 -7.87 -10.76 -3.63
CA ALA A 198 -6.92 -11.82 -3.97
C ALA A 198 -5.87 -11.34 -5.00
N VAL A 199 -6.29 -10.55 -6.00
CA VAL A 199 -5.37 -9.89 -6.94
C VAL A 199 -4.41 -8.95 -6.21
N SER A 200 -4.89 -8.15 -5.24
CA SER A 200 -4.04 -7.29 -4.41
C SER A 200 -2.96 -8.09 -3.67
N ASN A 201 -3.31 -9.25 -3.12
CA ASN A 201 -2.36 -10.15 -2.46
C ASN A 201 -1.33 -10.70 -3.48
N LYS A 202 -1.79 -11.14 -4.65
CA LYS A 202 -0.89 -11.62 -5.73
C LYS A 202 0.06 -10.53 -6.19
N LEU A 203 -0.41 -9.30 -6.41
CA LEU A 203 0.43 -8.15 -6.76
C LEU A 203 1.53 -7.89 -5.72
N LEU A 204 1.18 -7.94 -4.44
CA LEU A 204 2.15 -7.72 -3.37
C LEU A 204 3.23 -8.81 -3.35
N ARG A 205 2.84 -10.07 -3.58
CA ARG A 205 3.78 -11.18 -3.70
C ARG A 205 4.68 -11.06 -4.93
N GLN A 206 4.13 -10.63 -6.07
CA GLN A 206 4.92 -10.33 -7.28
C GLN A 206 5.91 -9.18 -7.00
N ALA A 207 5.47 -8.09 -6.38
CA ALA A 207 6.34 -6.99 -6.01
C ALA A 207 7.48 -7.43 -5.10
N PHE A 208 7.20 -8.28 -4.11
CA PHE A 208 8.22 -8.83 -3.21
C PHE A 208 9.24 -9.70 -3.97
N ALA A 209 8.75 -10.62 -4.80
CA ALA A 209 9.61 -11.53 -5.57
C ALA A 209 10.54 -10.75 -6.52
N ILE A 210 10.00 -9.78 -7.26
CA ILE A 210 10.75 -8.93 -8.20
C ILE A 210 11.77 -8.06 -7.45
N ALA A 211 11.38 -7.47 -6.33
CA ALA A 211 12.29 -6.66 -5.53
C ALA A 211 13.46 -7.47 -4.94
N LYS A 212 13.24 -8.74 -4.59
CA LYS A 212 14.27 -9.62 -4.04
C LYS A 212 15.14 -10.28 -5.12
N SER A 213 14.57 -10.63 -6.27
CA SER A 213 15.32 -11.26 -7.37
C SER A 213 16.12 -10.26 -8.21
N GLY A 214 15.72 -8.98 -8.23
CA GLY A 214 16.31 -7.98 -9.14
C GLY A 214 15.95 -8.19 -10.62
N ILE A 215 15.01 -9.11 -10.93
CA ILE A 215 14.59 -9.42 -12.29
C ILE A 215 13.27 -8.71 -12.58
N PRO A 216 13.14 -7.95 -13.71
CA PRO A 216 11.88 -7.30 -14.07
C PRO A 216 10.73 -8.29 -14.26
N TYR A 217 9.49 -7.77 -14.22
CA TYR A 217 8.31 -8.58 -14.47
C TYR A 217 8.36 -9.21 -15.87
N ASP A 218 8.17 -10.52 -15.91
CA ASP A 218 8.03 -11.30 -17.12
C ASP A 218 6.65 -11.97 -17.13
N GLU A 219 5.88 -11.70 -18.19
CA GLU A 219 4.53 -12.27 -18.35
C GLU A 219 4.57 -13.77 -18.66
N THR A 220 5.69 -14.26 -19.21
CA THR A 220 5.91 -15.67 -19.57
C THR A 220 6.40 -16.51 -18.40
N HIS A 221 6.79 -15.88 -17.31
CA HIS A 221 7.32 -16.56 -16.14
C HIS A 221 6.31 -17.55 -15.54
N VAL A 222 6.60 -18.84 -15.68
CA VAL A 222 5.85 -19.94 -15.07
C VAL A 222 6.45 -20.21 -13.69
N SER A 223 5.67 -20.00 -12.63
CA SER A 223 6.09 -20.37 -11.27
C SER A 223 6.14 -21.89 -11.15
N PHE A 224 7.32 -22.45 -11.10
CA PHE A 224 7.54 -23.86 -10.75
C PHE A 224 7.37 -24.03 -9.22
N LEU A 225 6.18 -23.90 -8.71
CA LEU A 225 5.87 -24.46 -7.39
C LEU A 225 5.53 -25.94 -7.61
N PRO A 226 6.24 -26.89 -6.98
CA PRO A 226 5.80 -28.26 -6.97
C PRO A 226 4.39 -28.34 -6.39
N LYS A 227 3.54 -29.14 -7.01
CA LYS A 227 2.16 -29.40 -6.57
C LYS A 227 2.14 -30.08 -5.20
#